data_465c1642e2100e97a263a0fd9b86b5bf
#
_entry.id   465c1642e2100e97a263a0fd9b86b5bf
#
_cell.length_a   1.000
_cell.length_b   1.000
_cell.length_c   1.000
_cell.angle_alpha   90.00
_cell.angle_beta   90.00
_cell.angle_gamma   90.00
#
_symmetry.space_group_name_H-M   'P 1'
#
loop_
_entity.id
_entity.type
_entity.pdbx_description
1 polymer ?
#
loop_
_entity_poly.entity_id
_entity_poly.type
_entity_poly.pdbx_seq_one_letter_code
_entity_poly.pdbx_strand_id
1 'polypeptide(L)'
;CSKCRTTIADAEIFYQELPSKLVYLKFFIKEKEEYVIIATTRPELLSSCQVILVNPEDDRFKNLVNKEVKVPIFDNYVKIVQHPSAKMEFGSGAVMICSYGDYTDVLLFRELKLQEKISIDTAGRMTENAGKYKGLKVNQAREAIIKDLQESDLVERIEDIKHRTPCCERSKNPMEIIPMEEYYVKQIEYKEELLDIARTLKFHPEEHRRRLIDWIEAISLDWPISRRRYNATEVPVWYCKSCNEPNLPEPGKYVRPWKENPPFDSCKKCGKDEFIGDDRTFDTWMDSSISPLFITKYNKDQEFFNKTYPTSLRPQSKDIIRTWLHYTILRCNQLTNKPPFSHAWIMGYGVDEHGEKMSKSKGNAIDPIPILEKNGADMFRLWAASEVNLGSDFRVSEVKITGVGKFLSKLWNTARFISNFPM
;
A
#
# COMPACT_ATOMS: atom_id res chain seq x y z
N CYS A 1 -4.29 5.36 6.34
CA CYS A 1 -5.04 6.46 5.68
C CYS A 1 -6.15 6.97 6.58
N SER A 2 -6.06 8.24 7.03
CA SER A 2 -7.04 8.88 7.92
C SER A 2 -8.44 9.03 7.30
N LYS A 3 -8.53 9.20 5.98
CA LYS A 3 -9.81 9.27 5.24
C LYS A 3 -10.51 7.91 5.17
N CYS A 4 -9.77 6.85 4.86
CA CYS A 4 -10.31 5.49 4.78
C CYS A 4 -10.40 4.80 6.15
N ARG A 5 -9.73 5.33 7.19
CA ARG A 5 -9.62 4.76 8.54
C ARG A 5 -9.15 3.31 8.56
N THR A 6 -8.19 2.98 7.71
CA THR A 6 -7.67 1.63 7.58
C THR A 6 -6.19 1.64 7.20
N THR A 7 -5.50 0.57 7.48
CA THR A 7 -4.14 0.28 7.04
C THR A 7 -4.08 0.21 5.52
N ILE A 8 -2.95 0.59 4.95
CA ILE A 8 -2.67 0.62 3.52
C ILE A 8 -1.39 -0.18 3.28
N ALA A 9 -1.41 -1.12 2.33
CA ALA A 9 -0.24 -1.85 1.90
C ALA A 9 0.62 -1.00 0.94
N ASP A 10 1.91 -1.29 0.84
CA ASP A 10 2.84 -0.55 -0.04
C ASP A 10 2.35 -0.46 -1.49
N ALA A 11 1.73 -1.52 -1.99
CA ALA A 11 1.16 -1.56 -3.34
C ALA A 11 -0.03 -0.60 -3.57
N GLU A 12 -0.67 -0.13 -2.48
CA GLU A 12 -1.80 0.82 -2.51
C GLU A 12 -1.34 2.28 -2.30
N ILE A 13 -0.03 2.53 -2.24
CA ILE A 13 0.57 3.85 -2.07
C ILE A 13 1.01 4.38 -3.43
N PHE A 14 0.70 5.65 -3.70
CA PHE A 14 1.31 6.40 -4.77
C PHE A 14 1.86 7.72 -4.24
N TYR A 15 2.85 8.26 -4.93
CA TYR A 15 3.48 9.51 -4.54
C TYR A 15 3.00 10.64 -5.44
N GLN A 16 2.65 11.76 -4.81
CA GLN A 16 2.23 12.98 -5.50
C GLN A 16 3.05 14.17 -5.00
N GLU A 17 3.48 15.03 -5.91
CA GLU A 17 4.05 16.32 -5.54
C GLU A 17 2.93 17.26 -5.10
N LEU A 18 2.94 17.62 -3.82
CA LEU A 18 1.99 18.53 -3.22
C LEU A 18 2.69 19.81 -2.74
N PRO A 19 2.03 20.98 -2.82
CA PRO A 19 2.52 22.19 -2.19
C PRO A 19 2.71 21.95 -0.69
N SER A 20 3.84 22.38 -0.15
CA SER A 20 4.19 22.28 1.27
C SER A 20 5.04 23.47 1.68
N LYS A 21 5.20 23.66 2.97
CA LYS A 21 6.07 24.70 3.55
C LYS A 21 7.21 24.01 4.29
N LEU A 22 8.43 24.43 4.00
CA LEU A 22 9.60 24.11 4.80
C LEU A 22 9.80 25.23 5.82
N VAL A 23 9.59 24.91 7.08
CA VAL A 23 9.63 25.88 8.18
C VAL A 23 10.95 25.71 8.93
N TYR A 24 11.71 26.79 9.05
CA TYR A 24 12.97 26.84 9.78
C TYR A 24 12.71 27.37 11.19
N LEU A 25 12.97 26.55 12.20
CA LEU A 25 12.59 26.77 13.59
C LEU A 25 13.81 26.95 14.49
N LYS A 26 13.71 27.88 15.44
CA LYS A 26 14.71 28.15 16.47
C LYS A 26 14.54 27.20 17.65
N PHE A 27 15.44 26.26 17.85
CA PHE A 27 15.51 25.38 19.00
C PHE A 27 16.55 25.91 19.98
N PHE A 28 16.13 26.55 21.07
CA PHE A 28 17.04 27.14 22.03
C PHE A 28 17.80 26.09 22.85
N ILE A 29 19.11 26.32 23.01
CA ILE A 29 19.94 25.47 23.86
C ILE A 29 19.55 25.74 25.31
N LYS A 30 19.42 24.69 26.11
CA LYS A 30 19.06 24.79 27.52
C LYS A 30 19.96 25.74 28.26
N GLU A 31 19.35 26.66 29.02
CA GLU A 31 20.03 27.70 29.83
C GLU A 31 20.94 28.67 29.05
N LYS A 32 20.65 28.82 27.74
CA LYS A 32 21.37 29.76 26.87
C LYS A 32 20.41 30.48 25.92
N GLU A 33 20.85 31.65 25.45
CA GLU A 33 20.16 32.40 24.40
C GLU A 33 20.51 31.92 22.98
N GLU A 34 21.50 31.01 22.86
CA GLU A 34 21.91 30.39 21.60
C GLU A 34 20.85 29.39 21.13
N TYR A 35 20.67 29.24 19.82
CA TYR A 35 19.73 28.29 19.25
C TYR A 35 20.30 27.53 18.05
N VAL A 36 19.69 26.41 17.72
CA VAL A 36 19.95 25.61 16.52
C VAL A 36 18.75 25.74 15.59
N ILE A 37 19.01 25.96 14.31
CA ILE A 37 17.93 26.00 13.30
C ILE A 37 17.61 24.59 12.84
N ILE A 38 16.34 24.21 12.93
CA ILE A 38 15.82 22.94 12.43
C ILE A 38 14.80 23.21 11.33
N ALA A 39 14.97 22.60 10.16
CA ALA A 39 14.03 22.72 9.05
C ALA A 39 13.06 21.53 9.04
N THR A 40 11.77 21.79 8.97
CA THR A 40 10.74 20.74 8.92
C THR A 40 9.59 21.09 7.98
N THR A 41 9.05 20.08 7.31
CA THR A 41 7.78 20.17 6.56
C THR A 41 6.58 19.79 7.42
N ARG A 42 6.83 19.29 8.65
CA ARG A 42 5.81 18.74 9.54
C ARG A 42 5.88 19.32 10.95
N PRO A 43 5.67 20.65 11.12
CA PRO A 43 5.72 21.28 12.45
C PRO A 43 4.65 20.74 13.41
N GLU A 44 3.58 20.14 12.94
CA GLU A 44 2.58 19.46 13.77
C GLU A 44 3.13 18.28 14.57
N LEU A 45 4.29 17.74 14.18
CA LEU A 45 4.95 16.65 14.90
C LEU A 45 5.94 17.12 15.98
N LEU A 46 6.13 18.41 16.19
CA LEU A 46 6.98 18.95 17.26
C LEU A 46 6.68 18.32 18.62
N SER A 47 5.40 18.08 18.92
CA SER A 47 4.98 17.44 20.18
C SER A 47 5.53 16.04 20.39
N SER A 48 5.93 15.34 19.31
CA SER A 48 6.51 14.00 19.34
C SER A 48 8.02 13.97 19.06
N CYS A 49 8.67 15.12 18.95
CA CYS A 49 10.11 15.19 18.78
C CYS A 49 10.84 14.59 19.98
N GLN A 50 11.80 13.67 19.73
CA GLN A 50 12.55 12.96 20.77
C GLN A 50 14.06 13.19 20.69
N VAL A 51 14.58 13.54 19.52
CA VAL A 51 16.00 13.77 19.31
C VAL A 51 16.22 14.67 18.09
N ILE A 52 17.31 15.42 18.09
CA ILE A 52 17.83 16.12 16.92
C ILE A 52 19.04 15.36 16.42
N LEU A 53 19.05 15.00 15.15
CA LEU A 53 20.18 14.34 14.52
C LEU A 53 21.00 15.34 13.71
N VAL A 54 22.35 15.21 13.81
CA VAL A 54 23.34 15.95 13.03
C VAL A 54 24.34 14.97 12.44
N ASN A 55 24.90 15.28 11.28
CA ASN A 55 25.91 14.41 10.68
C ASN A 55 27.22 14.44 11.47
N PRO A 56 27.89 13.29 11.73
CA PRO A 56 29.18 13.25 12.41
C PRO A 56 30.27 14.07 11.73
N GLU A 57 30.19 14.24 10.40
CA GLU A 57 31.17 14.99 9.60
C GLU A 57 30.85 16.47 9.49
N ASP A 58 29.73 16.93 10.06
CA ASP A 58 29.31 18.33 9.99
C ASP A 58 29.90 19.14 11.13
N ASP A 59 30.94 19.89 10.80
CA ASP A 59 31.70 20.72 11.74
C ASP A 59 30.84 21.79 12.43
N ARG A 60 29.76 22.22 11.81
CA ARG A 60 28.85 23.26 12.37
C ARG A 60 28.22 22.84 13.71
N PHE A 61 28.07 21.56 13.93
CA PHE A 61 27.36 21.01 15.09
C PHE A 61 28.27 20.29 16.09
N LYS A 62 29.56 20.17 15.86
CA LYS A 62 30.51 19.42 16.73
C LYS A 62 30.42 19.83 18.20
N ASN A 63 30.33 21.15 18.46
CA ASN A 63 30.25 21.70 19.82
C ASN A 63 28.85 21.62 20.45
N LEU A 64 27.86 21.14 19.72
CA LEU A 64 26.47 21.05 20.13
C LEU A 64 26.02 19.63 20.45
N VAL A 65 26.84 18.64 20.12
CA VAL A 65 26.55 17.21 20.38
C VAL A 65 26.38 16.99 21.88
N ASN A 66 25.37 16.20 22.24
CA ASN A 66 24.91 15.89 23.60
C ASN A 66 24.31 17.07 24.38
N LYS A 67 24.22 18.29 23.82
CA LYS A 67 23.46 19.37 24.45
C LYS A 67 21.95 19.12 24.31
N GLU A 68 21.20 19.65 25.27
CA GLU A 68 19.75 19.66 25.25
C GLU A 68 19.23 20.94 24.61
N VAL A 69 18.23 20.82 23.73
CA VAL A 69 17.52 21.94 23.11
C VAL A 69 16.04 21.88 23.44
N LYS A 70 15.43 23.03 23.66
CA LYS A 70 13.99 23.15 23.91
C LYS A 70 13.22 22.97 22.61
N VAL A 71 12.23 22.09 22.60
CA VAL A 71 11.30 21.96 21.48
C VAL A 71 10.39 23.20 21.45
N PRO A 72 10.31 23.95 20.33
CA PRO A 72 9.52 25.18 20.26
C PRO A 72 8.06 24.97 20.64
N ILE A 73 7.47 25.89 21.39
CA ILE A 73 6.09 25.88 21.89
C ILE A 73 5.68 24.70 22.78
N PHE A 74 6.57 23.71 22.97
CA PHE A 74 6.37 22.56 23.87
C PHE A 74 7.35 22.61 25.03
N ASP A 75 6.94 22.03 26.17
CA ASP A 75 7.72 22.09 27.43
C ASP A 75 8.62 20.87 27.62
N ASN A 76 9.30 20.45 26.53
CA ASN A 76 10.22 19.34 26.56
C ASN A 76 11.57 19.72 25.94
N TYR A 77 12.61 19.05 26.43
CA TYR A 77 13.98 19.14 25.93
C TYR A 77 14.37 17.85 25.26
N VAL A 78 15.13 17.96 24.16
CA VAL A 78 15.66 16.82 23.41
C VAL A 78 17.16 16.99 23.18
N LYS A 79 17.86 15.88 23.08
CA LYS A 79 19.33 15.89 22.86
C LYS A 79 19.68 16.01 21.38
N ILE A 80 20.82 16.64 21.12
CA ILE A 80 21.48 16.60 19.80
C ILE A 80 22.41 15.40 19.77
N VAL A 81 22.22 14.50 18.79
CA VAL A 81 22.97 13.25 18.65
C VAL A 81 23.53 13.16 17.23
N GLN A 82 24.73 12.61 17.10
CA GLN A 82 25.33 12.35 15.80
C GLN A 82 24.76 11.09 15.18
N HIS A 83 24.37 11.18 13.90
CA HIS A 83 23.93 10.03 13.13
C HIS A 83 24.18 10.25 11.63
N PRO A 84 24.71 9.25 10.89
CA PRO A 84 25.06 9.40 9.48
C PRO A 84 23.84 9.58 8.54
N SER A 85 22.63 9.29 9.02
CA SER A 85 21.40 9.54 8.24
C SER A 85 21.05 11.03 8.07
N ALA A 86 21.60 11.91 8.92
CA ALA A 86 21.41 13.35 8.79
C ALA A 86 22.20 13.86 7.57
N LYS A 87 21.50 14.44 6.59
CA LYS A 87 22.12 14.98 5.38
C LYS A 87 22.54 16.43 5.59
N MET A 88 23.85 16.72 5.50
CA MET A 88 24.41 18.05 5.75
C MET A 88 23.84 19.13 4.83
N GLU A 89 23.44 18.77 3.63
CA GLU A 89 23.01 19.69 2.56
C GLU A 89 21.48 19.89 2.55
N PHE A 90 20.73 19.15 3.36
CA PHE A 90 19.28 19.26 3.38
C PHE A 90 18.80 20.15 4.52
N GLY A 91 18.00 21.17 4.18
CA GLY A 91 17.44 22.12 5.15
C GLY A 91 18.55 22.87 5.91
N SER A 92 18.62 22.68 7.22
CA SER A 92 19.67 23.26 8.08
C SER A 92 20.86 22.33 8.30
N GLY A 93 20.79 21.07 7.88
CA GLY A 93 21.74 20.01 8.21
C GLY A 93 21.44 19.32 9.55
N ALA A 94 20.54 19.88 10.36
CA ALA A 94 20.03 19.27 11.58
C ALA A 94 18.58 18.86 11.40
N VAL A 95 18.24 17.63 11.80
CA VAL A 95 16.93 16.99 11.54
C VAL A 95 16.27 16.60 12.85
N MET A 96 15.03 17.02 13.07
CA MET A 96 14.25 16.52 14.19
C MET A 96 13.69 15.11 13.85
N ILE A 97 13.81 14.21 14.78
CA ILE A 97 13.22 12.88 14.68
C ILE A 97 12.00 12.79 15.59
N CYS A 98 10.87 12.48 14.98
CA CYS A 98 9.56 12.46 15.63
C CYS A 98 8.99 11.05 15.62
N SER A 99 8.23 10.68 16.65
CA SER A 99 7.51 9.41 16.62
C SER A 99 6.57 9.36 15.43
N TYR A 100 6.80 8.42 14.52
CA TYR A 100 5.95 8.19 13.35
C TYR A 100 5.85 9.37 12.36
N GLY A 101 6.92 10.14 12.20
CA GLY A 101 7.00 11.23 11.22
C GLY A 101 6.98 10.72 9.78
N ASP A 102 7.93 9.86 9.49
CA ASP A 102 8.02 9.09 8.24
C ASP A 102 8.56 7.68 8.52
N TYR A 103 8.83 6.90 7.46
CA TYR A 103 9.37 5.55 7.62
C TYR A 103 10.80 5.55 8.17
N THR A 104 11.60 6.54 7.81
CA THR A 104 12.97 6.69 8.32
C THR A 104 12.94 6.97 9.82
N ASP A 105 12.04 7.82 10.28
CA ASP A 105 11.83 8.08 11.70
C ASP A 105 11.52 6.79 12.48
N VAL A 106 10.63 5.93 11.94
CA VAL A 106 10.29 4.64 12.59
C VAL A 106 11.51 3.72 12.73
N LEU A 107 12.37 3.66 11.71
CA LEU A 107 13.61 2.87 11.78
C LEU A 107 14.57 3.43 12.83
N LEU A 108 14.77 4.75 12.83
CA LEU A 108 15.65 5.44 13.78
C LEU A 108 15.15 5.34 15.23
N PHE A 109 13.83 5.37 15.45
CA PHE A 109 13.26 5.13 16.77
C PHE A 109 13.63 3.76 17.33
N ARG A 110 13.61 2.72 16.50
CA ARG A 110 14.00 1.36 16.90
C ARG A 110 15.51 1.24 17.14
N GLU A 111 16.31 1.79 16.23
CA GLU A 111 17.78 1.77 16.32
C GLU A 111 18.28 2.50 17.56
N LEU A 112 17.78 3.71 17.80
CA LEU A 112 18.18 4.57 18.91
C LEU A 112 17.41 4.25 20.22
N LYS A 113 16.49 3.29 20.20
CA LYS A 113 15.63 2.88 21.35
C LYS A 113 14.92 4.08 21.99
N LEU A 114 14.36 4.97 21.18
CA LEU A 114 13.68 6.16 21.64
C LEU A 114 12.28 5.82 22.19
N GLN A 115 11.78 6.63 23.11
CA GLN A 115 10.46 6.47 23.68
C GLN A 115 9.40 7.00 22.68
N GLU A 116 8.42 6.16 22.37
CA GLU A 116 7.31 6.54 21.47
C GLU A 116 6.37 7.57 22.13
N LYS A 117 6.02 8.60 21.36
CA LYS A 117 5.05 9.61 21.75
C LYS A 117 4.09 9.87 20.59
N ILE A 118 2.91 9.27 20.65
CA ILE A 118 1.92 9.31 19.56
C ILE A 118 1.25 10.69 19.54
N SER A 119 1.40 11.44 18.46
CA SER A 119 0.78 12.78 18.28
C SER A 119 -0.43 12.78 17.35
N ILE A 120 -0.63 11.73 16.54
CA ILE A 120 -1.73 11.62 15.57
C ILE A 120 -2.48 10.33 15.83
N ASP A 121 -3.80 10.40 15.93
CA ASP A 121 -4.69 9.24 16.11
C ASP A 121 -5.08 8.58 14.77
N THR A 122 -5.82 7.49 14.84
CA THR A 122 -6.31 6.72 13.68
C THR A 122 -7.28 7.49 12.78
N ALA A 123 -7.87 8.58 13.28
CA ALA A 123 -8.75 9.47 12.51
C ALA A 123 -8.01 10.66 11.88
N GLY A 124 -6.68 10.73 12.05
CA GLY A 124 -5.85 11.84 11.57
C GLY A 124 -6.08 13.14 12.37
N ARG A 125 -6.33 13.00 13.67
CA ARG A 125 -6.45 14.13 14.61
C ARG A 125 -5.31 14.10 15.60
N MET A 126 -4.96 15.27 16.09
CA MET A 126 -3.95 15.42 17.12
C MET A 126 -4.43 14.80 18.44
N THR A 127 -3.55 14.07 19.10
CA THR A 127 -3.78 13.43 20.40
C THR A 127 -3.56 14.42 21.56
N GLU A 128 -3.66 13.94 22.78
CA GLU A 128 -3.36 14.69 24.02
C GLU A 128 -1.92 15.21 24.08
N ASN A 129 -0.99 14.48 23.45
CA ASN A 129 0.43 14.86 23.39
C ASN A 129 0.65 16.20 22.68
N ALA A 130 -0.28 16.62 21.82
CA ALA A 130 -0.21 17.90 21.13
C ALA A 130 -0.75 19.10 21.98
N GLY A 131 -1.10 18.88 23.26
CA GLY A 131 -1.56 19.93 24.17
C GLY A 131 -2.79 20.67 23.65
N LYS A 132 -2.71 22.00 23.53
CA LYS A 132 -3.83 22.85 23.07
C LYS A 132 -4.34 22.54 21.66
N TYR A 133 -3.58 21.81 20.85
CA TYR A 133 -3.96 21.41 19.48
C TYR A 133 -4.70 20.07 19.42
N LYS A 134 -4.96 19.42 20.59
CA LYS A 134 -5.73 18.16 20.68
C LYS A 134 -7.04 18.26 19.90
N GLY A 135 -7.35 17.21 19.14
CA GLY A 135 -8.59 17.07 18.36
C GLY A 135 -8.62 17.79 17.02
N LEU A 136 -7.69 18.70 16.73
CA LEU A 136 -7.56 19.32 15.42
C LEU A 136 -7.13 18.27 14.39
N LYS A 137 -7.60 18.41 13.14
CA LYS A 137 -7.05 17.64 12.02
C LYS A 137 -5.61 18.08 11.75
N VAL A 138 -4.77 17.16 11.25
CA VAL A 138 -3.35 17.39 10.97
C VAL A 138 -3.10 18.73 10.24
N ASN A 139 -3.81 19.03 9.16
CA ASN A 139 -3.63 20.28 8.42
C ASN A 139 -4.00 21.52 9.26
N GLN A 140 -5.10 21.45 10.03
CA GLN A 140 -5.52 22.53 10.90
C GLN A 140 -4.51 22.79 12.05
N ALA A 141 -3.97 21.69 12.61
CA ALA A 141 -2.93 21.77 13.64
C ALA A 141 -1.64 22.38 13.07
N ARG A 142 -1.24 21.97 11.85
CA ARG A 142 -0.05 22.55 11.19
C ARG A 142 -0.16 24.05 11.02
N GLU A 143 -1.30 24.54 10.51
CA GLU A 143 -1.54 25.97 10.34
C GLU A 143 -1.54 26.74 11.68
N ALA A 144 -2.22 26.21 12.69
CA ALA A 144 -2.27 26.80 14.02
C ALA A 144 -0.89 26.85 14.69
N ILE A 145 -0.11 25.75 14.58
CA ILE A 145 1.24 25.66 15.14
C ILE A 145 2.19 26.63 14.43
N ILE A 146 2.14 26.74 13.10
CA ILE A 146 2.97 27.72 12.37
C ILE A 146 2.65 29.15 12.83
N LYS A 147 1.36 29.46 12.99
CA LYS A 147 0.94 30.78 13.48
C LYS A 147 1.49 31.08 14.87
N ASP A 148 1.33 30.17 15.83
CA ASP A 148 1.82 30.34 17.20
C ASP A 148 3.35 30.45 17.26
N LEU A 149 4.07 29.69 16.40
CA LEU A 149 5.52 29.78 16.27
C LEU A 149 5.97 31.16 15.75
N GLN A 150 5.24 31.73 14.77
CA GLN A 150 5.51 33.07 14.24
C GLN A 150 5.23 34.15 15.29
N GLU A 151 4.10 34.07 16.00
CA GLU A 151 3.74 35.00 17.06
C GLU A 151 4.75 34.98 18.24
N SER A 152 5.43 33.84 18.43
CA SER A 152 6.47 33.67 19.48
C SER A 152 7.91 33.97 18.99
N ASP A 153 8.10 34.47 17.79
CA ASP A 153 9.42 34.71 17.15
C ASP A 153 10.32 33.47 17.08
N LEU A 154 9.70 32.28 16.97
CA LEU A 154 10.41 31.00 16.90
C LEU A 154 10.63 30.49 15.46
N VAL A 155 10.18 31.25 14.47
CA VAL A 155 10.38 30.96 13.04
C VAL A 155 11.47 31.86 12.49
N GLU A 156 12.53 31.27 11.97
CA GLU A 156 13.59 32.00 11.26
C GLU A 156 13.15 32.41 9.85
N ARG A 157 12.60 31.47 9.09
CA ARG A 157 12.03 31.68 7.74
C ARG A 157 11.11 30.55 7.33
N ILE A 158 10.32 30.78 6.29
CA ILE A 158 9.44 29.79 5.65
C ILE A 158 9.72 29.81 4.15
N GLU A 159 9.86 28.62 3.55
CA GLU A 159 10.03 28.44 2.13
C GLU A 159 8.88 27.59 1.57
N ASP A 160 8.27 28.06 0.48
CA ASP A 160 7.28 27.27 -0.24
C ASP A 160 8.01 26.22 -1.11
N ILE A 161 7.66 24.97 -0.94
CA ILE A 161 8.29 23.86 -1.64
C ILE A 161 7.24 22.91 -2.26
N LYS A 162 7.66 22.09 -3.20
CA LYS A 162 6.91 20.90 -3.61
C LYS A 162 7.47 19.69 -2.87
N HIS A 163 6.61 18.98 -2.17
CA HIS A 163 7.01 17.80 -1.40
C HIS A 163 6.38 16.54 -2.01
N ARG A 164 7.21 15.52 -2.26
CA ARG A 164 6.78 14.21 -2.74
C ARG A 164 6.11 13.45 -1.60
N THR A 165 4.79 13.53 -1.53
CA THR A 165 3.97 13.04 -0.42
C THR A 165 3.38 11.67 -0.75
N PRO A 166 3.49 10.67 0.16
CA PRO A 166 2.81 9.39 0.01
C PRO A 166 1.30 9.57 0.21
N CYS A 167 0.52 9.10 -0.76
CA CYS A 167 -0.93 9.22 -0.79
C CYS A 167 -1.59 7.85 -0.95
N CYS A 168 -2.75 7.70 -0.34
CA CYS A 168 -3.59 6.52 -0.52
C CYS A 168 -4.17 6.48 -1.94
N GLU A 169 -3.96 5.42 -2.68
CA GLU A 169 -4.44 5.27 -4.05
C GLU A 169 -5.96 5.44 -4.16
N ARG A 170 -6.72 4.97 -3.18
CA ARG A 170 -8.18 5.01 -3.18
C ARG A 170 -8.74 6.39 -2.86
N SER A 171 -8.28 7.02 -1.78
CA SER A 171 -8.83 8.30 -1.31
C SER A 171 -8.13 9.52 -1.89
N LYS A 172 -6.95 9.33 -2.49
CA LYS A 172 -6.01 10.38 -2.94
C LYS A 172 -5.49 11.30 -1.82
N ASN A 173 -5.80 10.97 -0.56
CA ASN A 173 -5.35 11.77 0.58
C ASN A 173 -3.92 11.39 1.01
N PRO A 174 -3.15 12.34 1.53
CA PRO A 174 -1.91 12.07 2.23
C PRO A 174 -2.09 11.03 3.33
N MET A 175 -1.07 10.23 3.53
CA MET A 175 -1.05 9.19 4.54
C MET A 175 -0.33 9.66 5.80
N GLU A 176 -0.78 9.17 6.95
CA GLU A 176 -0.11 9.31 8.23
C GLU A 176 0.47 7.96 8.65
N ILE A 177 1.65 7.98 9.25
CA ILE A 177 2.22 6.79 9.88
C ILE A 177 1.82 6.82 11.35
N ILE A 178 1.17 5.76 11.80
CA ILE A 178 0.68 5.61 13.17
C ILE A 178 0.84 4.15 13.61
N PRO A 179 1.06 3.86 14.89
CA PRO A 179 1.10 2.50 15.39
C PRO A 179 -0.30 1.90 15.35
N MET A 180 -0.41 0.70 14.77
CA MET A 180 -1.64 -0.07 14.71
C MET A 180 -1.32 -1.56 14.78
N GLU A 181 -2.11 -2.29 15.57
CA GLU A 181 -2.05 -3.76 15.57
C GLU A 181 -2.82 -4.30 14.38
N GLU A 182 -2.11 -4.99 13.49
CA GLU A 182 -2.64 -5.59 12.27
C GLU A 182 -2.10 -7.00 12.07
N TYR A 183 -2.79 -7.78 11.26
CA TYR A 183 -2.24 -9.04 10.76
C TYR A 183 -1.35 -8.80 9.55
N TYR A 184 -0.21 -9.50 9.53
CA TYR A 184 0.75 -9.41 8.44
C TYR A 184 1.02 -10.81 7.87
N VAL A 185 1.16 -10.88 6.54
CA VAL A 185 1.80 -12.02 5.89
C VAL A 185 3.27 -11.67 5.71
N LYS A 186 4.13 -12.54 6.21
CA LYS A 186 5.58 -12.41 6.04
C LYS A 186 5.93 -12.47 4.55
N GLN A 187 6.66 -11.50 4.06
CA GLN A 187 7.14 -11.47 2.69
C GLN A 187 8.62 -11.10 2.57
N ILE A 188 9.17 -10.40 3.58
CA ILE A 188 10.57 -10.00 3.57
C ILE A 188 11.49 -11.21 3.59
N GLU A 189 11.21 -12.19 4.45
CA GLU A 189 12.00 -13.41 4.57
C GLU A 189 11.96 -14.30 3.31
N TYR A 190 10.98 -14.09 2.43
CA TYR A 190 10.81 -14.84 1.18
C TYR A 190 11.37 -14.12 -0.06
N LYS A 191 12.03 -12.96 0.09
CA LYS A 191 12.46 -12.13 -1.05
C LYS A 191 13.33 -12.90 -2.05
N GLU A 192 14.31 -13.65 -1.58
CA GLU A 192 15.21 -14.40 -2.47
C GLU A 192 14.47 -15.50 -3.24
N GLU A 193 13.59 -16.25 -2.57
CA GLU A 193 12.76 -17.26 -3.23
C GLU A 193 11.84 -16.63 -4.28
N LEU A 194 11.24 -15.48 -3.96
CA LEU A 194 10.37 -14.75 -4.88
C LEU A 194 11.14 -14.21 -6.10
N LEU A 195 12.39 -13.75 -5.89
CA LEU A 195 13.27 -13.33 -6.99
C LEU A 195 13.63 -14.51 -7.88
N ASP A 196 13.91 -15.68 -7.32
CA ASP A 196 14.22 -16.89 -8.09
C ASP A 196 13.02 -17.34 -8.92
N ILE A 197 11.82 -17.32 -8.33
CA ILE A 197 10.58 -17.59 -9.09
C ILE A 197 10.39 -16.57 -10.21
N ALA A 198 10.58 -15.27 -9.93
CA ALA A 198 10.44 -14.20 -10.93
C ALA A 198 11.41 -14.36 -12.10
N ARG A 199 12.65 -14.83 -11.84
CA ARG A 199 13.67 -15.09 -12.87
C ARG A 199 13.32 -16.28 -13.76
N THR A 200 12.69 -17.32 -13.21
CA THR A 200 12.34 -18.55 -13.93
C THR A 200 11.00 -18.50 -14.63
N LEU A 201 10.06 -17.68 -14.14
CA LEU A 201 8.72 -17.48 -14.71
C LEU A 201 8.81 -16.88 -16.12
N LYS A 202 8.14 -17.48 -17.10
CA LYS A 202 8.12 -16.99 -18.48
C LYS A 202 7.10 -15.88 -18.65
N PHE A 203 7.57 -14.67 -18.96
CA PHE A 203 6.72 -13.49 -19.20
C PHE A 203 6.40 -13.34 -20.71
N HIS A 204 5.17 -12.94 -21.01
CA HIS A 204 4.71 -12.59 -22.33
C HIS A 204 3.99 -11.22 -22.26
N PRO A 205 4.66 -10.13 -22.71
CA PRO A 205 6.04 -10.06 -23.19
C PRO A 205 7.06 -10.06 -22.03
N GLU A 206 8.29 -10.40 -22.38
CA GLU A 206 9.41 -10.59 -21.44
C GLU A 206 9.76 -9.34 -20.62
N GLU A 207 9.63 -8.17 -21.19
CA GLU A 207 9.97 -6.87 -20.56
C GLU A 207 9.26 -6.61 -19.24
N HIS A 208 8.09 -7.22 -19.02
CA HIS A 208 7.32 -7.05 -17.79
C HIS A 208 7.89 -7.82 -16.60
N ARG A 209 8.81 -8.76 -16.80
CA ARG A 209 9.53 -9.45 -15.70
C ARG A 209 10.25 -8.43 -14.81
N ARG A 210 10.89 -7.43 -15.43
CA ARG A 210 11.62 -6.40 -14.69
C ARG A 210 10.75 -5.68 -13.67
N ARG A 211 9.48 -5.43 -13.99
CA ARG A 211 8.53 -4.79 -13.06
C ARG A 211 8.26 -5.62 -11.81
N LEU A 212 8.22 -6.95 -11.93
CA LEU A 212 8.06 -7.84 -10.77
C LEU A 212 9.34 -7.86 -9.93
N ILE A 213 10.50 -7.97 -10.57
CA ILE A 213 11.81 -7.97 -9.89
C ILE A 213 12.00 -6.67 -9.12
N ASP A 214 11.84 -5.51 -9.78
CA ASP A 214 11.98 -4.18 -9.14
C ASP A 214 11.03 -4.02 -7.95
N TRP A 215 9.82 -4.58 -8.07
CA TRP A 215 8.86 -4.56 -6.97
C TRP A 215 9.34 -5.39 -5.78
N ILE A 216 9.78 -6.64 -6.01
CA ILE A 216 10.25 -7.53 -4.93
C ILE A 216 11.49 -6.90 -4.26
N GLU A 217 12.42 -6.35 -5.02
CA GLU A 217 13.61 -5.65 -4.50
C GLU A 217 13.24 -4.44 -3.62
N ALA A 218 12.19 -3.69 -3.99
CA ALA A 218 11.75 -2.48 -3.28
C ALA A 218 10.93 -2.78 -2.01
N ILE A 219 10.45 -3.99 -1.79
CA ILE A 219 9.66 -4.35 -0.61
C ILE A 219 10.51 -4.16 0.65
N SER A 220 9.99 -3.40 1.60
CA SER A 220 10.65 -3.10 2.87
C SER A 220 9.85 -3.49 4.11
N LEU A 221 8.58 -3.87 3.94
CA LEU A 221 7.65 -4.25 5.00
C LEU A 221 6.94 -5.56 4.67
N ASP A 222 6.53 -6.29 5.69
CA ASP A 222 5.60 -7.41 5.54
C ASP A 222 4.23 -6.91 5.10
N TRP A 223 3.48 -7.74 4.40
CA TRP A 223 2.19 -7.36 3.82
C TRP A 223 1.10 -7.26 4.90
N PRO A 224 0.59 -6.06 5.23
CA PRO A 224 -0.54 -5.92 6.14
C PRO A 224 -1.81 -6.40 5.47
N ILE A 225 -2.41 -7.46 5.99
CA ILE A 225 -3.57 -8.12 5.37
C ILE A 225 -4.91 -7.79 6.02
N SER A 226 -4.93 -7.19 7.21
CA SER A 226 -6.19 -6.78 7.83
C SER A 226 -6.60 -5.37 7.44
N ARG A 227 -7.92 -5.17 7.30
CA ARG A 227 -8.55 -3.91 6.89
C ARG A 227 -9.75 -3.61 7.78
N ARG A 228 -9.99 -2.31 8.03
CA ARG A 228 -11.19 -1.82 8.71
C ARG A 228 -12.21 -1.30 7.72
N ARG A 229 -12.52 -2.12 6.71
CA ARG A 229 -13.52 -1.83 5.68
C ARG A 229 -14.55 -2.94 5.70
N TYR A 230 -15.82 -2.60 5.62
CA TYR A 230 -16.89 -3.58 5.43
C TYR A 230 -16.93 -4.04 3.96
N ASN A 231 -15.91 -4.73 3.53
CA ASN A 231 -15.76 -5.22 2.15
C ASN A 231 -14.63 -6.23 2.09
N ALA A 232 -14.91 -7.44 1.75
CA ALA A 232 -14.04 -8.60 1.64
C ALA A 232 -14.34 -9.65 2.74
N THR A 233 -13.56 -10.72 2.77
CA THR A 233 -13.68 -11.82 3.73
C THR A 233 -13.25 -11.36 5.12
N GLU A 234 -14.04 -11.67 6.12
CA GLU A 234 -13.76 -11.34 7.52
C GLU A 234 -12.54 -12.13 8.05
N VAL A 235 -11.83 -11.51 8.98
CA VAL A 235 -10.73 -12.15 9.72
C VAL A 235 -11.35 -13.14 10.71
N PRO A 236 -11.13 -14.47 10.56
CA PRO A 236 -11.85 -15.49 11.32
C PRO A 236 -11.23 -15.71 12.72
N VAL A 237 -11.21 -14.66 13.56
CA VAL A 237 -10.56 -14.70 14.87
C VAL A 237 -11.50 -14.22 15.97
N TRP A 238 -11.49 -14.93 17.11
CA TRP A 238 -12.07 -14.48 18.36
C TRP A 238 -10.97 -14.33 19.42
N TYR A 239 -10.95 -13.19 20.07
CA TYR A 239 -10.01 -12.93 21.16
C TYR A 239 -10.64 -13.29 22.51
N CYS A 240 -9.93 -14.03 23.34
CA CYS A 240 -10.34 -14.27 24.70
C CYS A 240 -10.31 -12.97 25.50
N LYS A 241 -11.43 -12.59 26.13
CA LYS A 241 -11.51 -11.37 26.96
C LYS A 241 -10.58 -11.38 28.17
N SER A 242 -10.24 -12.58 28.69
CA SER A 242 -9.43 -12.73 29.89
C SER A 242 -7.93 -12.66 29.63
N CYS A 243 -7.43 -13.19 28.52
CA CYS A 243 -5.99 -13.27 28.23
C CYS A 243 -5.57 -12.75 26.86
N ASN A 244 -6.51 -12.19 26.09
CA ASN A 244 -6.32 -11.64 24.74
C ASN A 244 -5.75 -12.64 23.71
N GLU A 245 -5.79 -13.94 24.00
CA GLU A 245 -5.33 -14.98 23.08
C GLU A 245 -6.25 -15.07 21.88
N PRO A 246 -5.71 -15.01 20.62
CA PRO A 246 -6.48 -15.25 19.42
C PRO A 246 -6.84 -16.74 19.28
N ASN A 247 -8.12 -17.01 19.05
CA ASN A 247 -8.67 -18.34 18.83
C ASN A 247 -9.27 -18.41 17.42
N LEU A 248 -8.96 -19.47 16.69
CA LEU A 248 -9.36 -19.70 15.30
C LEU A 248 -10.38 -20.84 15.25
N PRO A 249 -11.38 -20.78 14.36
CA PRO A 249 -12.27 -21.90 14.07
C PRO A 249 -11.55 -23.00 13.28
N GLU A 250 -12.16 -24.17 13.21
CA GLU A 250 -11.72 -25.22 12.29
C GLU A 250 -11.83 -24.72 10.84
N PRO A 251 -10.88 -25.08 9.95
CA PRO A 251 -10.90 -24.69 8.55
C PRO A 251 -12.15 -25.17 7.79
N GLY A 252 -12.54 -24.47 6.75
CA GLY A 252 -13.54 -24.89 5.78
C GLY A 252 -14.93 -24.30 5.96
N LYS A 253 -15.14 -23.46 6.98
CA LYS A 253 -16.38 -22.70 7.17
C LYS A 253 -16.14 -21.21 7.08
N TYR A 254 -17.01 -20.51 6.37
CA TYR A 254 -17.06 -19.05 6.40
C TYR A 254 -17.73 -18.62 7.69
N VAL A 255 -17.11 -17.69 8.40
CA VAL A 255 -17.57 -17.17 9.69
C VAL A 255 -17.50 -15.65 9.72
N ARG A 256 -18.35 -15.03 10.55
CA ARG A 256 -18.34 -13.58 10.82
C ARG A 256 -18.18 -13.32 12.31
N PRO A 257 -16.94 -13.27 12.82
CA PRO A 257 -16.67 -13.20 14.27
C PRO A 257 -17.34 -12.04 14.98
N TRP A 258 -17.46 -10.88 14.32
CA TRP A 258 -18.12 -9.69 14.85
C TRP A 258 -19.64 -9.85 15.03
N LYS A 259 -20.26 -10.88 14.43
CA LYS A 259 -21.70 -11.13 14.43
C LYS A 259 -22.10 -12.47 15.04
N GLU A 260 -21.22 -13.44 15.01
CA GLU A 260 -21.49 -14.84 15.36
C GLU A 260 -20.77 -15.24 16.64
N ASN A 261 -21.34 -16.17 17.40
CA ASN A 261 -20.65 -16.77 18.51
C ASN A 261 -19.46 -17.64 18.04
N PRO A 262 -18.40 -17.78 18.83
CA PRO A 262 -17.30 -18.66 18.50
C PRO A 262 -17.78 -20.12 18.39
N PRO A 263 -17.23 -20.91 17.45
CA PRO A 263 -17.57 -22.33 17.29
C PRO A 263 -16.78 -23.24 18.25
N PHE A 264 -16.35 -22.74 19.40
CA PHE A 264 -15.61 -23.44 20.44
C PHE A 264 -16.04 -22.93 21.81
N ASP A 265 -15.96 -23.80 22.84
CA ASP A 265 -16.52 -23.54 24.15
C ASP A 265 -15.54 -22.80 25.09
N SER A 266 -14.24 -22.89 24.84
CA SER A 266 -13.23 -22.33 25.74
C SER A 266 -11.95 -21.88 25.02
N CYS A 267 -11.26 -20.91 25.62
CA CYS A 267 -9.98 -20.43 25.16
C CYS A 267 -8.90 -21.50 25.29
N LYS A 268 -8.20 -21.78 24.19
CA LYS A 268 -7.11 -22.77 24.14
C LYS A 268 -5.95 -22.51 25.11
N LYS A 269 -5.79 -21.28 25.61
CA LYS A 269 -4.70 -20.88 26.50
C LYS A 269 -5.10 -20.84 27.99
N CYS A 270 -6.24 -20.22 28.29
CA CYS A 270 -6.63 -20.01 29.69
C CYS A 270 -7.91 -20.73 30.12
N GLY A 271 -8.60 -21.44 29.21
CA GLY A 271 -9.81 -22.21 29.50
C GLY A 271 -11.08 -21.38 29.76
N LYS A 272 -11.02 -20.04 29.65
CA LYS A 272 -12.20 -19.17 29.81
C LYS A 272 -13.05 -19.18 28.55
N ASP A 273 -14.34 -18.85 28.67
CA ASP A 273 -15.38 -18.97 27.65
C ASP A 273 -15.90 -17.64 27.09
N GLU A 274 -15.37 -16.52 27.57
CA GLU A 274 -15.75 -15.21 27.07
C GLU A 274 -14.84 -14.73 25.93
N PHE A 275 -15.45 -14.37 24.81
CA PHE A 275 -14.75 -13.95 23.59
C PHE A 275 -15.30 -12.65 23.02
N ILE A 276 -14.45 -11.97 22.26
CA ILE A 276 -14.83 -10.88 21.37
C ILE A 276 -14.36 -11.21 19.95
N GLY A 277 -15.28 -11.16 18.99
CA GLY A 277 -14.96 -11.41 17.58
C GLY A 277 -14.24 -10.23 16.94
N ASP A 278 -13.30 -10.54 16.04
CA ASP A 278 -12.61 -9.53 15.21
C ASP A 278 -13.61 -8.89 14.26
N ASP A 279 -13.59 -7.56 14.12
CA ASP A 279 -14.46 -6.78 13.23
C ASP A 279 -13.77 -6.37 11.93
N ARG A 280 -12.50 -6.80 11.74
CA ARG A 280 -11.73 -6.51 10.53
C ARG A 280 -12.02 -7.49 9.42
N THR A 281 -11.71 -7.06 8.21
CA THR A 281 -11.74 -7.92 7.00
C THR A 281 -10.33 -8.08 6.45
N PHE A 282 -10.12 -9.06 5.59
CA PHE A 282 -8.87 -9.18 4.86
C PHE A 282 -8.76 -8.13 3.74
N ASP A 283 -7.54 -7.83 3.35
CA ASP A 283 -7.23 -7.23 2.05
C ASP A 283 -7.85 -8.09 0.95
N THR A 284 -8.52 -7.48 -0.02
CA THR A 284 -9.16 -8.21 -1.14
C THR A 284 -8.16 -9.04 -1.96
N TRP A 285 -6.89 -8.65 -1.98
CA TRP A 285 -5.82 -9.43 -2.61
C TRP A 285 -5.50 -10.73 -1.85
N MET A 286 -5.87 -10.82 -0.57
CA MET A 286 -5.70 -12.06 0.22
C MET A 286 -6.52 -13.20 -0.38
N ASP A 287 -7.79 -12.95 -0.71
CA ASP A 287 -8.66 -13.93 -1.37
C ASP A 287 -8.17 -14.26 -2.78
N SER A 288 -7.85 -13.24 -3.58
CA SER A 288 -7.40 -13.40 -4.96
C SER A 288 -6.05 -14.11 -5.08
N SER A 289 -5.20 -14.00 -4.06
CA SER A 289 -3.84 -14.57 -4.05
C SER A 289 -3.82 -16.10 -4.09
N ILE A 290 -4.90 -16.76 -3.67
CA ILE A 290 -5.01 -18.22 -3.67
C ILE A 290 -5.80 -18.79 -4.86
N SER A 291 -6.13 -17.96 -5.86
CA SER A 291 -6.93 -18.41 -7.01
C SER A 291 -6.38 -19.65 -7.73
N PRO A 292 -5.05 -19.86 -7.96
CA PRO A 292 -4.55 -21.11 -8.51
C PRO A 292 -4.83 -22.33 -7.62
N LEU A 293 -4.74 -22.18 -6.30
CA LEU A 293 -5.01 -23.26 -5.35
C LEU A 293 -6.51 -23.62 -5.34
N PHE A 294 -7.38 -22.60 -5.44
CA PHE A 294 -8.82 -22.81 -5.49
C PHE A 294 -9.26 -23.57 -6.74
N ILE A 295 -8.80 -23.15 -7.94
CA ILE A 295 -9.18 -23.79 -9.20
C ILE A 295 -8.60 -25.19 -9.37
N THR A 296 -7.44 -25.46 -8.77
CA THR A 296 -6.78 -26.79 -8.78
C THR A 296 -7.23 -27.68 -7.62
N LYS A 297 -8.21 -27.24 -6.83
CA LYS A 297 -8.81 -27.99 -5.71
C LYS A 297 -7.83 -28.38 -4.60
N TYR A 298 -6.85 -27.52 -4.31
CA TYR A 298 -5.91 -27.72 -3.19
C TYR A 298 -6.64 -28.12 -1.90
N ASN A 299 -6.16 -29.15 -1.19
CA ASN A 299 -6.76 -29.75 0.00
C ASN A 299 -8.20 -30.30 -0.16
N LYS A 300 -8.74 -30.36 -1.38
CA LYS A 300 -10.06 -30.94 -1.66
C LYS A 300 -9.99 -32.19 -2.52
N ASP A 301 -9.08 -32.20 -3.50
CA ASP A 301 -8.90 -33.28 -4.45
C ASP A 301 -7.41 -33.38 -4.81
N GLN A 302 -6.68 -34.22 -4.08
CA GLN A 302 -5.22 -34.30 -4.19
C GLN A 302 -4.77 -34.85 -5.56
N GLU A 303 -5.55 -35.74 -6.16
CA GLU A 303 -5.24 -36.29 -7.46
C GLU A 303 -5.35 -35.22 -8.55
N PHE A 304 -6.45 -34.48 -8.54
CA PHE A 304 -6.66 -33.39 -9.48
C PHE A 304 -5.62 -32.25 -9.26
N PHE A 305 -5.31 -31.90 -8.01
CA PHE A 305 -4.28 -30.93 -7.68
C PHE A 305 -2.92 -31.33 -8.26
N ASN A 306 -2.48 -32.55 -8.04
CA ASN A 306 -1.19 -33.05 -8.53
C ASN A 306 -1.08 -33.04 -10.05
N LYS A 307 -2.20 -33.21 -10.77
CA LYS A 307 -2.25 -33.17 -12.23
C LYS A 307 -2.28 -31.73 -12.80
N THR A 308 -2.79 -30.75 -12.05
CA THR A 308 -3.12 -29.41 -12.57
C THR A 308 -2.31 -28.30 -11.97
N TYR A 309 -1.60 -28.54 -10.86
CA TYR A 309 -0.74 -27.56 -10.22
C TYR A 309 0.76 -27.92 -10.39
N PRO A 310 1.64 -26.99 -10.76
CA PRO A 310 1.36 -25.59 -11.16
C PRO A 310 0.50 -25.46 -12.41
N THR A 311 -0.30 -24.38 -12.48
CA THR A 311 -1.07 -24.09 -13.70
C THR A 311 -0.13 -23.62 -14.83
N SER A 312 -0.58 -23.70 -16.09
CA SER A 312 0.29 -23.32 -17.20
C SER A 312 0.41 -21.81 -17.38
N LEU A 313 -0.70 -21.08 -17.25
CA LEU A 313 -0.79 -19.68 -17.68
C LEU A 313 -1.57 -18.81 -16.69
N ARG A 314 -1.04 -17.62 -16.41
CA ARG A 314 -1.71 -16.55 -15.70
C ARG A 314 -1.92 -15.32 -16.61
N PRO A 315 -3.10 -15.15 -17.21
CA PRO A 315 -3.43 -13.93 -17.93
C PRO A 315 -3.82 -12.82 -16.94
N GLN A 316 -3.23 -11.65 -17.09
CA GLN A 316 -3.53 -10.46 -16.26
C GLN A 316 -3.05 -9.16 -16.91
N SER A 317 -3.52 -8.03 -16.40
CA SER A 317 -3.08 -6.70 -16.80
C SER A 317 -1.77 -6.28 -16.09
N LYS A 318 -1.04 -5.36 -16.72
CA LYS A 318 0.26 -4.86 -16.24
C LYS A 318 0.19 -4.09 -14.92
N ASP A 319 -0.95 -3.52 -14.55
CA ASP A 319 -1.13 -2.74 -13.31
C ASP A 319 -1.22 -3.60 -12.04
N ILE A 320 -1.55 -4.88 -12.18
CA ILE A 320 -1.69 -5.79 -11.05
C ILE A 320 -0.50 -6.76 -10.87
N ILE A 321 0.64 -6.45 -11.50
CA ILE A 321 1.89 -7.22 -11.30
C ILE A 321 2.35 -7.11 -9.84
N ARG A 322 2.30 -5.90 -9.26
CA ARG A 322 2.73 -5.64 -7.87
C ARG A 322 1.75 -6.17 -6.81
N THR A 323 0.53 -6.45 -7.21
CA THR A 323 -0.53 -6.94 -6.32
C THR A 323 -0.86 -8.39 -6.63
N TRP A 324 -1.78 -8.66 -7.56
CA TRP A 324 -2.29 -10.01 -7.80
C TRP A 324 -1.21 -11.01 -8.19
N LEU A 325 -0.27 -10.65 -9.11
CA LEU A 325 0.81 -11.57 -9.50
C LEU A 325 1.74 -11.86 -8.33
N HIS A 326 2.26 -10.80 -7.69
CA HIS A 326 3.19 -10.90 -6.57
C HIS A 326 2.58 -11.68 -5.39
N TYR A 327 1.41 -11.28 -4.93
CA TYR A 327 0.76 -11.94 -3.79
C TYR A 327 0.34 -13.38 -4.10
N THR A 328 0.02 -13.70 -5.37
CA THR A 328 -0.26 -15.08 -5.76
C THR A 328 1.01 -15.93 -5.68
N ILE A 329 2.14 -15.44 -6.20
CA ILE A 329 3.42 -16.15 -6.11
C ILE A 329 3.79 -16.37 -4.64
N LEU A 330 3.75 -15.31 -3.82
CA LEU A 330 4.05 -15.38 -2.39
C LEU A 330 3.21 -16.44 -1.68
N ARG A 331 1.89 -16.32 -1.77
CA ARG A 331 0.96 -17.19 -1.02
C ARG A 331 1.01 -18.65 -1.49
N CYS A 332 1.06 -18.86 -2.79
CA CYS A 332 1.16 -20.21 -3.32
C CYS A 332 2.50 -20.85 -2.95
N ASN A 333 3.61 -20.11 -3.03
CA ASN A 333 4.92 -20.61 -2.60
C ASN A 333 4.91 -20.99 -1.11
N GLN A 334 4.40 -20.11 -0.24
CA GLN A 334 4.29 -20.39 1.20
C GLN A 334 3.48 -21.66 1.53
N LEU A 335 2.47 -21.99 0.74
CA LEU A 335 1.57 -23.10 0.99
C LEU A 335 1.99 -24.42 0.31
N THR A 336 2.76 -24.37 -0.78
CA THR A 336 3.07 -25.53 -1.60
C THR A 336 4.56 -25.73 -1.88
N ASN A 337 5.41 -24.77 -1.54
CA ASN A 337 6.83 -24.71 -1.91
C ASN A 337 7.06 -24.83 -3.44
N LYS A 338 6.09 -24.35 -4.24
CA LYS A 338 6.14 -24.39 -5.70
C LYS A 338 5.57 -23.10 -6.30
N PRO A 339 6.08 -22.65 -7.46
CA PRO A 339 5.47 -21.54 -8.19
C PRO A 339 4.05 -21.91 -8.63
N PRO A 340 3.11 -20.95 -8.67
CA PRO A 340 1.70 -21.22 -8.99
C PRO A 340 1.44 -21.50 -10.47
N PHE A 341 2.31 -21.04 -11.38
CA PHE A 341 2.17 -21.15 -12.83
C PHE A 341 3.53 -21.02 -13.54
N SER A 342 3.58 -21.44 -14.80
CA SER A 342 4.81 -21.42 -15.60
C SER A 342 4.94 -20.13 -16.43
N HIS A 343 3.81 -19.54 -16.85
CA HIS A 343 3.76 -18.41 -17.75
C HIS A 343 2.88 -17.28 -17.18
N ALA A 344 3.35 -16.03 -17.29
CA ALA A 344 2.58 -14.82 -17.03
C ALA A 344 2.29 -14.11 -18.36
N TRP A 345 1.02 -13.97 -18.70
CA TRP A 345 0.55 -13.32 -19.92
C TRP A 345 0.06 -11.92 -19.56
N ILE A 346 0.85 -10.90 -19.91
CA ILE A 346 0.61 -9.55 -19.47
C ILE A 346 -0.07 -8.73 -20.58
N MET A 347 -1.23 -8.21 -20.29
CA MET A 347 -2.02 -7.36 -21.19
C MET A 347 -1.87 -5.89 -20.84
N GLY A 348 -2.01 -5.02 -21.85
CA GLY A 348 -2.13 -3.58 -21.67
C GLY A 348 -3.52 -3.16 -21.17
N TYR A 349 -3.76 -1.85 -21.15
CA TYR A 349 -5.06 -1.27 -20.84
C TYR A 349 -5.89 -1.06 -22.08
N GLY A 350 -7.21 -1.16 -21.94
CA GLY A 350 -8.12 -0.45 -22.81
C GLY A 350 -8.02 1.04 -22.54
N VAL A 351 -7.70 1.81 -23.57
CA VAL A 351 -7.65 3.27 -23.53
C VAL A 351 -8.75 3.86 -24.41
N ASP A 352 -9.18 5.09 -24.12
CA ASP A 352 -10.13 5.81 -24.94
C ASP A 352 -9.52 6.26 -26.27
N GLU A 353 -10.28 6.96 -27.09
CA GLU A 353 -9.84 7.48 -28.39
C GLU A 353 -8.67 8.47 -28.29
N HIS A 354 -8.50 9.12 -27.14
CA HIS A 354 -7.39 10.04 -26.84
C HIS A 354 -6.15 9.33 -26.32
N GLY A 355 -6.23 8.02 -26.04
CA GLY A 355 -5.14 7.23 -25.47
C GLY A 355 -5.05 7.30 -23.95
N GLU A 356 -6.10 7.80 -23.27
CA GLU A 356 -6.16 7.83 -21.83
C GLU A 356 -6.74 6.53 -21.25
N LYS A 357 -6.15 6.04 -20.15
CA LYS A 357 -6.67 4.86 -19.44
C LYS A 357 -8.11 5.11 -19.04
N MET A 358 -9.01 4.22 -19.46
CA MET A 358 -10.42 4.26 -19.10
C MET A 358 -10.62 3.99 -17.62
N SER A 359 -11.42 4.84 -16.95
CA SER A 359 -11.83 4.65 -15.55
C SER A 359 -13.19 5.28 -15.28
N LYS A 360 -13.93 4.68 -14.36
CA LYS A 360 -15.24 5.24 -13.93
C LYS A 360 -15.09 6.65 -13.32
N SER A 361 -13.99 6.91 -12.62
CA SER A 361 -13.73 8.20 -11.98
C SER A 361 -13.43 9.33 -12.97
N LYS A 362 -12.94 9.01 -14.17
CA LYS A 362 -12.71 9.98 -15.25
C LYS A 362 -13.93 10.17 -16.16
N GLY A 363 -14.92 9.29 -16.04
CA GLY A 363 -16.11 9.33 -16.90
C GLY A 363 -15.86 8.87 -18.36
N ASN A 364 -14.66 8.35 -18.67
CA ASN A 364 -14.29 7.87 -19.99
C ASN A 364 -14.34 6.33 -20.12
N ALA A 365 -14.91 5.63 -19.14
CA ALA A 365 -15.11 4.20 -19.22
C ALA A 365 -16.26 3.88 -20.18
N ILE A 366 -15.98 3.03 -21.17
CA ILE A 366 -16.99 2.54 -22.12
C ILE A 366 -17.67 1.31 -21.49
N ASP A 367 -18.99 1.37 -21.37
CA ASP A 367 -19.78 0.19 -20.98
C ASP A 367 -19.84 -0.78 -22.18
N PRO A 368 -19.40 -2.04 -22.02
CA PRO A 368 -19.45 -3.00 -23.11
C PRO A 368 -20.87 -3.48 -23.45
N ILE A 369 -21.84 -3.35 -22.56
CA ILE A 369 -23.19 -3.90 -22.77
C ILE A 369 -23.89 -3.30 -23.98
N PRO A 370 -24.01 -1.97 -24.15
CA PRO A 370 -24.61 -1.38 -25.34
C PRO A 370 -23.90 -1.78 -26.64
N ILE A 371 -22.58 -1.94 -26.58
CA ILE A 371 -21.80 -2.38 -27.74
C ILE A 371 -22.13 -3.82 -28.13
N LEU A 372 -22.25 -4.70 -27.12
CA LEU A 372 -22.61 -6.10 -27.33
C LEU A 372 -24.03 -6.24 -27.85
N GLU A 373 -24.98 -5.46 -27.32
CA GLU A 373 -26.37 -5.46 -27.78
C GLU A 373 -26.50 -5.01 -29.25
N LYS A 374 -25.72 -4.01 -29.64
CA LYS A 374 -25.73 -3.47 -30.99
C LYS A 374 -25.00 -4.33 -32.03
N ASN A 375 -23.81 -4.86 -31.68
CA ASN A 375 -22.90 -5.51 -32.61
C ASN A 375 -22.83 -7.03 -32.46
N GLY A 376 -23.32 -7.58 -31.34
CA GLY A 376 -23.22 -8.97 -31.01
C GLY A 376 -21.85 -9.37 -30.41
N ALA A 377 -21.83 -10.50 -29.71
CA ALA A 377 -20.65 -10.98 -29.01
C ALA A 377 -19.51 -11.39 -29.95
N ASP A 378 -19.81 -11.97 -31.10
CA ASP A 378 -18.80 -12.46 -32.05
C ASP A 378 -17.95 -11.31 -32.61
N MET A 379 -18.57 -10.19 -32.97
CA MET A 379 -17.85 -9.00 -33.45
C MET A 379 -16.93 -8.44 -32.37
N PHE A 380 -17.44 -8.32 -31.14
CA PHE A 380 -16.67 -7.80 -30.03
C PHE A 380 -15.49 -8.73 -29.68
N ARG A 381 -15.70 -10.03 -29.64
CA ARG A 381 -14.66 -11.04 -29.34
C ARG A 381 -13.59 -11.07 -30.43
N LEU A 382 -13.98 -11.07 -31.71
CA LEU A 382 -13.01 -11.06 -32.81
C LEU A 382 -12.22 -9.75 -32.84
N TRP A 383 -12.86 -8.60 -32.62
CA TRP A 383 -12.17 -7.33 -32.48
C TRP A 383 -11.14 -7.39 -31.35
N ALA A 384 -11.53 -7.83 -30.15
CA ALA A 384 -10.61 -7.95 -29.02
C ALA A 384 -9.41 -8.85 -29.32
N ALA A 385 -9.66 -10.01 -29.96
CA ALA A 385 -8.59 -10.93 -30.32
C ALA A 385 -7.63 -10.40 -31.40
N SER A 386 -8.11 -9.54 -32.29
CA SER A 386 -7.30 -9.00 -33.39
C SER A 386 -6.59 -7.68 -33.05
N GLU A 387 -7.15 -6.87 -32.17
CA GLU A 387 -6.62 -5.55 -31.84
C GLU A 387 -5.67 -5.56 -30.64
N VAL A 388 -5.85 -6.51 -29.69
CA VAL A 388 -5.09 -6.54 -28.45
C VAL A 388 -3.74 -7.21 -28.66
N ASN A 389 -2.67 -6.42 -28.54
CA ASN A 389 -1.29 -6.93 -28.49
C ASN A 389 -0.84 -7.07 -27.02
N LEU A 390 -0.07 -8.11 -26.73
CA LEU A 390 0.49 -8.32 -25.38
C LEU A 390 1.38 -7.14 -24.98
N GLY A 391 1.25 -6.73 -23.73
CA GLY A 391 2.04 -5.66 -23.12
C GLY A 391 1.67 -4.23 -23.54
N SER A 392 0.97 -4.06 -24.66
CA SER A 392 0.64 -2.76 -25.23
C SER A 392 -0.79 -2.34 -24.91
N ASP A 393 -0.99 -1.03 -24.71
CA ASP A 393 -2.33 -0.47 -24.54
C ASP A 393 -3.04 -0.45 -25.90
N PHE A 394 -4.36 -0.68 -25.90
CA PHE A 394 -5.17 -0.73 -27.12
C PHE A 394 -6.35 0.24 -27.03
N ARG A 395 -6.65 0.90 -28.13
CA ARG A 395 -7.76 1.85 -28.20
C ARG A 395 -9.07 1.13 -28.44
N VAL A 396 -10.03 1.35 -27.55
CA VAL A 396 -11.39 0.85 -27.72
C VAL A 396 -12.10 1.76 -28.75
N SER A 397 -12.59 1.17 -29.84
CA SER A 397 -13.24 1.89 -30.93
C SER A 397 -14.45 1.13 -31.43
N GLU A 398 -15.64 1.71 -31.27
CA GLU A 398 -16.89 1.12 -31.75
C GLU A 398 -16.91 0.99 -33.29
N VAL A 399 -16.28 1.94 -33.98
CA VAL A 399 -16.14 1.89 -35.45
C VAL A 399 -15.35 0.65 -35.92
N LYS A 400 -14.26 0.33 -35.21
CA LYS A 400 -13.46 -0.88 -35.49
C LYS A 400 -14.25 -2.14 -35.19
N ILE A 401 -14.98 -2.17 -34.05
CA ILE A 401 -15.83 -3.32 -33.66
C ILE A 401 -16.90 -3.59 -34.74
N THR A 402 -17.60 -2.55 -35.17
CA THR A 402 -18.59 -2.65 -36.24
C THR A 402 -17.95 -3.08 -37.59
N GLY A 403 -16.73 -2.60 -37.88
CA GLY A 403 -15.98 -2.96 -39.07
C GLY A 403 -15.66 -4.47 -39.16
N VAL A 404 -15.39 -5.11 -38.04
CA VAL A 404 -15.15 -6.56 -37.95
C VAL A 404 -16.38 -7.37 -38.40
N GLY A 405 -17.59 -6.85 -38.27
CA GLY A 405 -18.80 -7.48 -38.74
C GLY A 405 -18.81 -7.75 -40.25
N LYS A 406 -18.22 -6.85 -41.04
CA LYS A 406 -18.09 -7.06 -42.46
C LYS A 406 -17.19 -8.25 -42.78
N PHE A 407 -16.12 -8.42 -42.04
CA PHE A 407 -15.23 -9.60 -42.18
C PHE A 407 -15.95 -10.88 -41.80
N LEU A 408 -16.65 -10.92 -40.66
CA LEU A 408 -17.41 -12.11 -40.24
C LEU A 408 -18.49 -12.48 -41.26
N SER A 409 -19.24 -11.49 -41.79
CA SER A 409 -20.23 -11.75 -42.84
C SER A 409 -19.59 -12.35 -44.10
N LYS A 410 -18.44 -11.83 -44.50
CA LYS A 410 -17.70 -12.38 -45.64
C LYS A 410 -17.21 -13.80 -45.36
N LEU A 411 -16.66 -14.04 -44.21
CA LEU A 411 -16.20 -15.39 -43.78
C LEU A 411 -17.36 -16.38 -43.78
N TRP A 412 -18.49 -16.05 -43.22
CA TRP A 412 -19.69 -16.85 -43.18
C TRP A 412 -20.21 -17.18 -44.57
N ASN A 413 -20.35 -16.16 -45.43
CA ASN A 413 -20.83 -16.35 -46.82
C ASN A 413 -19.87 -17.19 -47.66
N THR A 414 -18.56 -17.04 -47.47
CA THR A 414 -17.55 -17.85 -48.13
C THR A 414 -17.63 -19.33 -47.67
N ALA A 415 -17.74 -19.59 -46.39
CA ALA A 415 -17.88 -20.94 -45.83
C ALA A 415 -19.19 -21.58 -46.36
N ARG A 416 -20.27 -20.82 -46.38
CA ARG A 416 -21.56 -21.30 -46.91
C ARG A 416 -21.52 -21.58 -48.41
N PHE A 417 -20.79 -20.77 -49.17
CA PHE A 417 -20.56 -21.04 -50.61
C PHE A 417 -19.77 -22.33 -50.82
N ILE A 418 -18.67 -22.47 -50.11
CA ILE A 418 -17.83 -23.71 -50.20
C ILE A 418 -18.63 -24.96 -49.83
N SER A 419 -19.50 -24.88 -48.83
CA SER A 419 -20.29 -26.01 -48.36
C SER A 419 -21.30 -26.56 -49.42
N ASN A 420 -21.55 -25.82 -50.50
CA ASN A 420 -22.42 -26.28 -51.59
C ASN A 420 -21.66 -27.19 -52.59
N PHE A 421 -20.34 -27.34 -52.43
CA PHE A 421 -19.56 -28.24 -53.28
C PHE A 421 -19.24 -29.50 -52.56
N PRO A 422 -19.40 -30.70 -53.21
CA PRO A 422 -19.01 -31.98 -52.60
C PRO A 422 -17.51 -31.98 -52.36
N MET A 423 -17.07 -32.47 -51.21
CA MET A 423 -15.67 -32.73 -50.90
C MET A 423 -15.28 -34.08 -51.44
#